data_8897aab71a34d12661b691b46ff99939
#
_entry.id   8897aab71a34d12661b691b46ff99939
#
_cell.length_a   1.000
_cell.length_b   1.000
_cell.length_c   1.000
_cell.angle_alpha   90.00
_cell.angle_beta   90.00
_cell.angle_gamma   90.00
#
_symmetry.space_group_name_H-M   'P 1'
#
loop_
_entity.id
_entity.type
_entity.pdbx_description
1 polymer ?
#
loop_
_entity_poly.entity_id
_entity_poly.type
_entity_poly.pdbx_seq_one_letter_code
_entity_poly.pdbx_strand_id
1 'polypeptide(L)'
;MNVQIEESWKQHLAPEFEKDYFIRLTEFVRSEYQTATIYPPGRFIFNAFNLCPFDKVKVVIIGQDPYHGPGQAHGLCFSVNGGVPFPPSLQNIFKEIQSDLGAPIPTSGNLTRWANQGVLLLNATLTVRAHQAGSHQRRGWEEFTDAAIRVLAEQRENIVFILWGSYAQKKGAFIDRNKHLVLASAHPSPLSAYNGFFGNKHFSRTNEYLQAHGQTPIEW
;
A
#
# COMPACT_ATOMS: atom_id res chain seq x y z
N MET A 1 8.87 22.97 -2.71
CA MET A 1 8.14 22.32 -3.81
C MET A 1 6.69 22.11 -3.40
N ASN A 2 5.74 22.38 -4.29
CA ASN A 2 4.31 22.22 -4.00
C ASN A 2 3.80 20.87 -4.50
N VAL A 3 3.77 19.88 -3.62
CA VAL A 3 3.30 18.54 -3.91
C VAL A 3 1.82 18.41 -3.54
N GLN A 4 1.02 17.87 -4.45
CA GLN A 4 -0.43 17.69 -4.26
C GLN A 4 -0.69 16.38 -3.52
N ILE A 5 -0.55 16.43 -2.20
CA ILE A 5 -0.79 15.31 -1.29
C ILE A 5 -1.65 15.79 -0.12
N GLU A 6 -2.40 14.86 0.50
CA GLU A 6 -3.28 15.18 1.63
C GLU A 6 -2.50 15.92 2.73
N GLU A 7 -3.13 16.92 3.33
CA GLU A 7 -2.46 17.93 4.17
C GLU A 7 -1.72 17.34 5.38
N SER A 8 -2.32 16.38 6.10
CA SER A 8 -1.66 15.81 7.28
C SER A 8 -0.38 15.05 6.89
N TRP A 9 -0.39 14.34 5.77
CA TRP A 9 0.80 13.70 5.23
C TRP A 9 1.82 14.72 4.75
N LYS A 10 1.35 15.78 4.10
CA LYS A 10 2.23 16.84 3.60
C LYS A 10 3.05 17.47 4.74
N GLN A 11 2.41 17.72 5.87
CA GLN A 11 3.08 18.27 7.05
C GLN A 11 4.19 17.34 7.56
N HIS A 12 3.92 16.05 7.63
CA HIS A 12 4.89 15.07 8.12
C HIS A 12 6.01 14.76 7.12
N LEU A 13 5.75 14.92 5.83
CA LEU A 13 6.69 14.59 4.76
C LEU A 13 7.37 15.81 4.13
N ALA A 14 7.05 17.02 4.61
CA ALA A 14 7.59 18.27 4.06
C ALA A 14 9.12 18.27 3.90
N PRO A 15 9.92 17.76 4.86
CA PRO A 15 11.37 17.71 4.69
C PRO A 15 11.83 16.88 3.48
N GLU A 16 11.07 15.85 3.10
CA GLU A 16 11.44 15.00 1.97
C GLU A 16 11.38 15.74 0.64
N PHE A 17 10.42 16.67 0.50
CA PHE A 17 10.19 17.38 -0.77
C PHE A 17 11.35 18.29 -1.17
N GLU A 18 12.21 18.67 -0.22
CA GLU A 18 13.36 19.54 -0.46
C GLU A 18 14.65 18.76 -0.68
N LYS A 19 14.64 17.43 -0.51
CA LYS A 19 15.83 16.60 -0.69
C LYS A 19 16.15 16.37 -2.16
N ASP A 20 17.43 16.21 -2.47
CA ASP A 20 17.91 16.02 -3.84
C ASP A 20 17.26 14.80 -4.52
N TYR A 21 17.12 13.69 -3.78
CA TYR A 21 16.52 12.48 -4.37
C TYR A 21 15.10 12.76 -4.84
N PHE A 22 14.32 13.53 -4.06
CA PHE A 22 12.92 13.84 -4.40
C PHE A 22 12.82 14.79 -5.58
N ILE A 23 13.72 15.76 -5.66
CA ILE A 23 13.80 16.70 -6.79
C ILE A 23 14.10 15.91 -8.08
N ARG A 24 15.10 15.03 -8.05
CA ARG A 24 15.43 14.16 -9.19
C ARG A 24 14.29 13.21 -9.56
N LEU A 25 13.62 12.64 -8.55
CA LEU A 25 12.45 11.78 -8.75
C LEU A 25 11.34 12.53 -9.46
N THR A 26 11.03 13.74 -9.02
CA THR A 26 9.99 14.59 -9.62
C THR A 26 10.28 14.90 -11.09
N GLU A 27 11.51 15.24 -11.41
CA GLU A 27 11.95 15.50 -12.78
C GLU A 27 11.80 14.25 -13.65
N PHE A 28 12.24 13.11 -13.14
CA PHE A 28 12.12 11.82 -13.83
C PHE A 28 10.67 11.46 -14.10
N VAL A 29 9.81 11.50 -13.10
CA VAL A 29 8.40 11.14 -13.21
C VAL A 29 7.68 12.07 -14.20
N ARG A 30 7.93 13.38 -14.10
CA ARG A 30 7.34 14.36 -15.02
C ARG A 30 7.74 14.07 -16.47
N SER A 31 9.01 13.78 -16.71
CA SER A 31 9.49 13.43 -18.04
C SER A 31 8.85 12.13 -18.55
N GLU A 32 8.69 11.13 -17.70
CA GLU A 32 8.05 9.86 -18.07
C GLU A 32 6.59 10.05 -18.48
N TYR A 33 5.82 10.86 -17.76
CA TYR A 33 4.43 11.15 -18.13
C TYR A 33 4.32 11.89 -19.46
N GLN A 34 5.34 12.67 -19.84
CA GLN A 34 5.35 13.40 -21.11
C GLN A 34 5.73 12.52 -22.30
N THR A 35 6.53 11.48 -22.08
CA THR A 35 7.16 10.72 -23.18
C THR A 35 6.69 9.27 -23.28
N ALA A 36 5.96 8.76 -22.31
CA ALA A 36 5.53 7.36 -22.26
C ALA A 36 4.15 7.24 -21.59
N THR A 37 3.55 6.06 -21.67
CA THR A 37 2.33 5.74 -20.93
C THR A 37 2.71 5.26 -19.55
N ILE A 38 2.25 5.97 -18.53
CA ILE A 38 2.58 5.73 -17.12
C ILE A 38 1.31 5.43 -16.34
N TYR A 39 1.39 4.51 -15.41
CA TYR A 39 0.31 4.18 -14.48
C TYR A 39 0.75 4.41 -13.04
N PRO A 40 -0.18 4.78 -12.15
CA PRO A 40 -1.57 5.19 -12.42
C PRO A 40 -1.62 6.57 -13.10
N PRO A 41 -2.80 7.04 -13.54
CA PRO A 41 -2.97 8.44 -13.95
C PRO A 41 -2.44 9.39 -12.89
N GLY A 42 -1.85 10.52 -13.31
CA GLY A 42 -1.12 11.41 -12.41
C GLY A 42 -1.89 11.83 -11.16
N ARG A 43 -3.21 12.04 -11.29
CA ARG A 43 -4.07 12.40 -10.16
C ARG A 43 -4.18 11.34 -9.07
N PHE A 44 -3.77 10.10 -9.36
CA PHE A 44 -3.85 8.97 -8.43
C PHE A 44 -2.50 8.55 -7.83
N ILE A 45 -1.41 9.24 -8.17
CA ILE A 45 -0.07 8.87 -7.65
C ILE A 45 -0.08 8.76 -6.11
N PHE A 46 -0.67 9.76 -5.43
CA PHE A 46 -0.71 9.82 -3.97
C PHE A 46 -2.04 9.35 -3.37
N ASN A 47 -2.81 8.56 -4.11
CA ASN A 47 -4.16 8.18 -3.70
C ASN A 47 -4.21 7.44 -2.37
N ALA A 48 -3.21 6.62 -2.06
CA ALA A 48 -3.12 5.92 -0.78
C ALA A 48 -3.10 6.91 0.40
N PHE A 49 -2.36 8.00 0.26
CA PHE A 49 -2.27 9.05 1.26
C PHE A 49 -3.53 9.92 1.29
N ASN A 50 -4.07 10.25 0.11
CA ASN A 50 -5.22 11.13 -0.01
C ASN A 50 -6.50 10.51 0.59
N LEU A 51 -6.63 9.19 0.49
CA LEU A 51 -7.80 8.47 1.03
C LEU A 51 -7.62 8.05 2.49
N CYS A 52 -6.40 8.07 3.00
CA CYS A 52 -6.10 7.62 4.36
C CYS A 52 -5.18 8.63 5.06
N PRO A 53 -5.74 9.72 5.63
CA PRO A 53 -4.95 10.72 6.34
C PRO A 53 -4.08 10.12 7.44
N PHE A 54 -2.99 10.78 7.78
CA PHE A 54 -1.98 10.31 8.73
C PHE A 54 -2.59 9.86 10.07
N ASP A 55 -3.50 10.68 10.62
CA ASP A 55 -4.13 10.39 11.92
C ASP A 55 -5.22 9.33 11.84
N LYS A 56 -5.63 8.92 10.65
CA LYS A 56 -6.67 7.92 10.43
C LYS A 56 -6.12 6.53 10.16
N VAL A 57 -4.82 6.40 9.95
CA VAL A 57 -4.20 5.10 9.63
C VAL A 57 -4.34 4.15 10.83
N LYS A 58 -4.92 2.98 10.59
CA LYS A 58 -5.02 1.86 11.54
C LYS A 58 -4.21 0.67 11.08
N VAL A 59 -4.13 0.47 9.78
CA VAL A 59 -3.48 -0.68 9.15
C VAL A 59 -2.65 -0.19 7.98
N VAL A 60 -1.47 -0.77 7.80
CA VAL A 60 -0.63 -0.52 6.62
C VAL A 60 -0.41 -1.84 5.90
N ILE A 61 -0.70 -1.87 4.61
CA ILE A 61 -0.35 -2.98 3.72
C ILE A 61 0.66 -2.46 2.71
N ILE A 62 1.80 -3.13 2.58
CA ILE A 62 2.89 -2.70 1.68
C ILE A 62 2.88 -3.58 0.44
N GLY A 63 2.66 -2.96 -0.72
CA GLY A 63 2.86 -3.56 -2.02
C GLY A 63 4.19 -3.14 -2.64
N GLN A 64 4.47 -3.59 -3.84
CA GLN A 64 5.73 -3.27 -4.53
C GLN A 64 5.53 -2.22 -5.61
N ASP A 65 4.96 -2.60 -6.75
CA ASP A 65 4.74 -1.71 -7.90
C ASP A 65 3.25 -1.60 -8.20
N PRO A 66 2.80 -0.49 -8.85
CA PRO A 66 1.47 -0.45 -9.43
C PRO A 66 1.31 -1.51 -10.52
N TYR A 67 0.07 -1.93 -10.77
CA TYR A 67 -0.22 -2.74 -11.96
C TYR A 67 0.15 -1.97 -13.22
N HIS A 68 0.75 -2.67 -14.20
CA HIS A 68 1.25 -2.04 -15.42
C HIS A 68 0.36 -2.27 -16.65
N GLY A 69 -0.82 -2.87 -16.45
CA GLY A 69 -1.83 -3.02 -17.51
C GLY A 69 -2.79 -1.83 -17.55
N PRO A 70 -3.41 -1.57 -18.72
CA PRO A 70 -4.32 -0.43 -18.87
C PRO A 70 -5.52 -0.56 -17.95
N GLY A 71 -5.90 0.56 -17.34
CA GLY A 71 -7.12 0.67 -16.52
C GLY A 71 -7.09 -0.05 -15.18
N GLN A 72 -5.99 -0.64 -14.77
CA GLN A 72 -5.90 -1.40 -13.51
C GLN A 72 -5.57 -0.52 -12.31
N ALA A 73 -4.42 0.16 -12.32
CA ALA A 73 -3.90 0.89 -11.17
C ALA A 73 -4.62 2.20 -10.93
N HIS A 74 -4.92 2.49 -9.66
CA HIS A 74 -5.47 3.78 -9.24
C HIS A 74 -4.86 4.28 -7.93
N GLY A 75 -3.62 3.87 -7.63
CA GLY A 75 -2.83 4.40 -6.52
C GLY A 75 -2.99 3.69 -5.17
N LEU A 76 -3.68 2.54 -5.14
CA LEU A 76 -3.81 1.69 -3.95
C LEU A 76 -3.23 0.32 -4.26
N CYS A 77 -2.31 -0.19 -3.42
CA CYS A 77 -1.69 -1.48 -3.67
C CYS A 77 -2.73 -2.60 -3.69
N PHE A 78 -2.54 -3.58 -4.58
CA PHE A 78 -3.41 -4.72 -4.84
C PHE A 78 -4.78 -4.37 -5.43
N SER A 79 -5.22 -3.13 -5.34
CA SER A 79 -6.54 -2.67 -5.80
C SER A 79 -6.58 -2.45 -7.31
N VAL A 80 -7.72 -2.76 -7.92
CA VAL A 80 -7.99 -2.42 -9.32
C VAL A 80 -9.25 -1.58 -9.42
N ASN A 81 -9.38 -0.82 -10.50
CA ASN A 81 -10.61 -0.10 -10.81
C ASN A 81 -11.81 -1.06 -10.91
N GLY A 82 -13.01 -0.55 -10.61
CA GLY A 82 -14.24 -1.32 -10.75
C GLY A 82 -14.42 -1.84 -12.18
N GLY A 83 -14.95 -3.06 -12.31
CA GLY A 83 -15.17 -3.69 -13.61
C GLY A 83 -13.94 -4.36 -14.23
N VAL A 84 -12.78 -4.25 -13.59
CA VAL A 84 -11.55 -4.90 -14.04
C VAL A 84 -11.45 -6.28 -13.41
N PRO A 85 -11.05 -7.34 -14.17
CA PRO A 85 -10.82 -8.66 -13.61
C PRO A 85 -9.79 -8.63 -12.48
N PHE A 86 -10.00 -9.44 -11.44
CA PHE A 86 -9.09 -9.47 -10.29
C PHE A 86 -7.74 -10.06 -10.70
N PRO A 87 -6.63 -9.34 -10.49
CA PRO A 87 -5.31 -9.94 -10.62
C PRO A 87 -5.11 -11.12 -9.68
N PRO A 88 -4.21 -12.06 -10.00
CA PRO A 88 -4.07 -13.30 -9.23
C PRO A 88 -3.81 -13.12 -7.74
N SER A 89 -2.96 -12.15 -7.35
CA SER A 89 -2.72 -11.88 -5.94
C SER A 89 -3.98 -11.40 -5.22
N LEU A 90 -4.76 -10.53 -5.86
CA LEU A 90 -6.02 -10.04 -5.29
C LEU A 90 -7.05 -11.17 -5.15
N GLN A 91 -7.13 -12.08 -6.12
CA GLN A 91 -7.99 -13.27 -6.00
C GLN A 91 -7.64 -14.06 -4.74
N ASN A 92 -6.35 -14.26 -4.48
CA ASN A 92 -5.88 -15.01 -3.32
C ASN A 92 -6.13 -14.26 -2.00
N ILE A 93 -6.01 -12.94 -2.01
CA ILE A 93 -6.38 -12.11 -0.85
C ILE A 93 -7.86 -12.33 -0.51
N PHE A 94 -8.74 -12.26 -1.48
CA PHE A 94 -10.18 -12.47 -1.25
C PHE A 94 -10.51 -13.91 -0.82
N LYS A 95 -9.79 -14.91 -1.33
CA LYS A 95 -9.94 -16.30 -0.87
C LYS A 95 -9.56 -16.45 0.61
N GLU A 96 -8.48 -15.81 1.02
CA GLU A 96 -8.08 -15.85 2.44
C GLU A 96 -9.08 -15.13 3.34
N ILE A 97 -9.60 -13.97 2.91
CA ILE A 97 -10.65 -13.25 3.66
C ILE A 97 -11.88 -14.14 3.81
N GLN A 98 -12.31 -14.81 2.76
CA GLN A 98 -13.46 -15.73 2.80
C GLN A 98 -13.20 -16.87 3.78
N SER A 99 -12.03 -17.48 3.72
CA SER A 99 -11.65 -18.58 4.62
C SER A 99 -11.53 -18.13 6.08
N ASP A 100 -10.95 -16.95 6.31
CA ASP A 100 -10.68 -16.42 7.65
C ASP A 100 -11.94 -15.88 8.33
N LEU A 101 -12.76 -15.14 7.60
CA LEU A 101 -13.89 -14.37 8.16
C LEU A 101 -15.26 -14.87 7.72
N GLY A 102 -15.33 -15.78 6.75
CA GLY A 102 -16.58 -16.21 6.15
C GLY A 102 -17.24 -15.14 5.27
N ALA A 103 -16.55 -14.06 4.97
CA ALA A 103 -17.08 -12.99 4.14
C ALA A 103 -17.13 -13.42 2.66
N PRO A 104 -18.20 -13.06 1.92
CA PRO A 104 -18.29 -13.42 0.51
C PRO A 104 -17.24 -12.68 -0.31
N ILE A 105 -16.79 -13.30 -1.41
CA ILE A 105 -15.89 -12.65 -2.37
C ILE A 105 -16.66 -11.50 -3.03
N PRO A 106 -16.10 -10.25 -2.99
CA PRO A 106 -16.80 -9.09 -3.56
C PRO A 106 -16.85 -9.16 -5.09
N THR A 107 -17.74 -8.38 -5.68
CA THR A 107 -17.86 -8.27 -7.14
C THR A 107 -16.87 -7.24 -7.72
N SER A 108 -16.35 -6.34 -6.90
CA SER A 108 -15.39 -5.31 -7.31
C SER A 108 -14.05 -5.51 -6.60
N GLY A 109 -12.97 -5.35 -7.35
CA GLY A 109 -11.60 -5.35 -6.82
C GLY A 109 -11.11 -3.98 -6.38
N ASN A 110 -11.98 -2.98 -6.31
CA ASN A 110 -11.63 -1.65 -5.84
C ASN A 110 -11.62 -1.63 -4.31
N LEU A 111 -10.44 -1.41 -3.71
CA LEU A 111 -10.21 -1.44 -2.27
C LEU A 111 -10.31 -0.06 -1.61
N THR A 112 -10.89 0.92 -2.30
CA THR A 112 -11.13 2.26 -1.72
C THR A 112 -11.92 2.17 -0.41
N ARG A 113 -12.84 1.21 -0.30
CA ARG A 113 -13.60 0.99 0.94
C ARG A 113 -12.71 0.62 2.13
N TRP A 114 -11.58 -0.06 1.90
CA TRP A 114 -10.60 -0.32 2.98
C TRP A 114 -9.85 0.96 3.35
N ALA A 115 -9.41 1.72 2.34
CA ALA A 115 -8.69 2.98 2.57
C ALA A 115 -9.52 3.95 3.41
N ASN A 116 -10.81 4.05 3.11
CA ASN A 116 -11.75 4.92 3.84
C ASN A 116 -11.95 4.50 5.31
N GLN A 117 -11.56 3.29 5.67
CA GLN A 117 -11.65 2.78 7.04
C GLN A 117 -10.32 2.88 7.80
N GLY A 118 -9.28 3.41 7.19
CA GLY A 118 -7.99 3.56 7.83
C GLY A 118 -6.92 2.57 7.38
N VAL A 119 -7.09 1.92 6.25
CA VAL A 119 -6.07 1.05 5.66
C VAL A 119 -5.24 1.85 4.66
N LEU A 120 -3.95 2.03 4.96
CA LEU A 120 -2.99 2.63 4.05
C LEU A 120 -2.47 1.54 3.10
N LEU A 121 -2.94 1.58 1.86
CA LEU A 121 -2.58 0.61 0.82
C LEU A 121 -1.44 1.18 -0.03
N LEU A 122 -0.22 1.00 0.45
CA LEU A 122 0.96 1.70 -0.06
C LEU A 122 1.87 0.80 -0.88
N ASN A 123 2.04 1.12 -2.17
CA ASN A 123 3.12 0.54 -2.96
C ASN A 123 4.45 1.22 -2.61
N ALA A 124 5.54 0.46 -2.65
CA ALA A 124 6.88 1.01 -2.45
C ALA A 124 7.26 1.98 -3.56
N THR A 125 6.84 1.67 -4.79
CA THR A 125 7.05 2.49 -6.00
C THR A 125 5.67 2.97 -6.47
N LEU A 126 5.49 4.28 -6.64
CA LEU A 126 4.16 4.85 -6.87
C LEU A 126 3.79 5.05 -8.34
N THR A 127 4.73 4.80 -9.25
CA THR A 127 4.51 4.88 -10.70
C THR A 127 5.17 3.72 -11.40
N VAL A 128 4.70 3.42 -12.62
CA VAL A 128 5.26 2.37 -13.46
C VAL A 128 4.98 2.69 -14.93
N ARG A 129 5.92 2.34 -15.82
CA ARG A 129 5.69 2.42 -17.25
C ARG A 129 4.80 1.27 -17.72
N ALA A 130 3.88 1.54 -18.63
CA ALA A 130 2.97 0.54 -19.18
C ALA A 130 3.72 -0.70 -19.67
N HIS A 131 3.24 -1.88 -19.29
CA HIS A 131 3.77 -3.18 -19.67
C HIS A 131 5.21 -3.47 -19.23
N GLN A 132 5.78 -2.64 -18.35
CA GLN A 132 7.16 -2.77 -17.89
C GLN A 132 7.24 -2.77 -16.35
N ALA A 133 6.96 -3.93 -15.77
CA ALA A 133 7.05 -4.11 -14.31
C ALA A 133 8.43 -3.69 -13.81
N GLY A 134 8.47 -2.97 -12.70
CA GLY A 134 9.72 -2.52 -12.07
C GLY A 134 10.45 -1.39 -12.79
N SER A 135 9.87 -0.82 -13.84
CA SER A 135 10.53 0.19 -14.67
C SER A 135 10.89 1.48 -13.93
N HIS A 136 10.19 1.80 -12.87
CA HIS A 136 10.45 3.00 -12.05
C HIS A 136 11.12 2.71 -10.71
N GLN A 137 11.61 1.48 -10.52
CA GLN A 137 12.40 1.13 -9.34
C GLN A 137 13.74 1.86 -9.34
N ARG A 138 14.28 2.13 -8.14
CA ARG A 138 15.60 2.79 -7.94
C ARG A 138 15.65 4.22 -8.50
N ARG A 139 14.51 4.91 -8.55
CA ARG A 139 14.44 6.30 -8.98
C ARG A 139 14.12 7.28 -7.85
N GLY A 140 13.87 6.76 -6.64
CA GLY A 140 13.62 7.57 -5.45
C GLY A 140 12.30 7.31 -4.75
N TRP A 141 11.33 6.64 -5.39
CA TRP A 141 10.07 6.32 -4.72
C TRP A 141 10.26 5.53 -3.43
N GLU A 142 11.19 4.58 -3.44
CA GLU A 142 11.45 3.72 -2.28
C GLU A 142 11.92 4.52 -1.07
N GLU A 143 12.77 5.53 -1.28
CA GLU A 143 13.19 6.45 -0.21
C GLU A 143 12.00 7.23 0.35
N PHE A 144 11.14 7.72 -0.53
CA PHE A 144 9.96 8.48 -0.14
C PHE A 144 9.00 7.64 0.68
N THR A 145 8.67 6.43 0.20
CA THR A 145 7.74 5.54 0.90
C THR A 145 8.36 4.98 2.19
N ASP A 146 9.67 4.77 2.24
CA ASP A 146 10.37 4.47 3.49
C ASP A 146 10.20 5.59 4.51
N ALA A 147 10.35 6.84 4.10
CA ALA A 147 10.15 7.99 4.98
C ALA A 147 8.71 8.05 5.50
N ALA A 148 7.72 7.79 4.64
CA ALA A 148 6.31 7.76 5.04
C ALA A 148 6.03 6.69 6.10
N ILE A 149 6.51 5.46 5.88
CA ILE A 149 6.32 4.36 6.83
C ILE A 149 7.06 4.66 8.14
N ARG A 150 8.25 5.23 8.06
CA ARG A 150 9.06 5.56 9.24
C ARG A 150 8.40 6.61 10.11
N VAL A 151 7.94 7.73 9.54
CA VAL A 151 7.30 8.78 10.32
C VAL A 151 6.01 8.28 10.97
N LEU A 152 5.26 7.45 10.27
CA LEU A 152 4.06 6.82 10.81
C LEU A 152 4.39 5.90 11.99
N ALA A 153 5.37 5.02 11.82
CA ALA A 153 5.78 4.07 12.85
C ALA A 153 6.36 4.74 14.10
N GLU A 154 7.07 5.85 13.92
CA GLU A 154 7.70 6.59 15.02
C GLU A 154 6.70 7.47 15.78
N GLN A 155 5.76 8.11 15.10
CA GLN A 155 4.88 9.10 15.70
C GLN A 155 3.49 8.56 16.09
N ARG A 156 3.13 7.38 15.62
CA ARG A 156 1.86 6.75 15.95
C ARG A 156 2.09 5.48 16.77
N GLU A 157 1.04 4.97 17.39
CA GLU A 157 1.04 3.73 18.16
C GLU A 157 -0.15 2.85 17.76
N ASN A 158 -0.04 1.56 18.03
CA ASN A 158 -1.12 0.59 17.86
C ASN A 158 -1.61 0.49 16.42
N ILE A 159 -0.67 0.53 15.48
CA ILE A 159 -0.94 0.30 14.06
C ILE A 159 -0.61 -1.16 13.73
N VAL A 160 -1.36 -1.76 12.82
CA VAL A 160 -1.08 -3.09 12.28
C VAL A 160 -0.35 -2.94 10.96
N PHE A 161 0.87 -3.46 10.88
CA PHE A 161 1.65 -3.51 9.64
C PHE A 161 1.57 -4.92 9.07
N ILE A 162 1.02 -5.05 7.88
CA ILE A 162 0.88 -6.34 7.17
C ILE A 162 1.93 -6.40 6.07
N LEU A 163 2.86 -7.35 6.22
CA LEU A 163 4.06 -7.47 5.40
C LEU A 163 4.06 -8.83 4.69
N TRP A 164 3.57 -8.85 3.46
CA TRP A 164 3.51 -10.05 2.64
C TRP A 164 4.72 -10.16 1.72
N GLY A 165 5.51 -11.21 1.93
CA GLY A 165 6.70 -11.49 1.16
C GLY A 165 7.95 -10.81 1.69
N SER A 166 9.12 -11.26 1.22
CA SER A 166 10.41 -10.82 1.72
C SER A 166 10.68 -9.34 1.48
N TYR A 167 10.23 -8.80 0.36
CA TYR A 167 10.43 -7.38 0.02
C TYR A 167 9.75 -6.47 1.05
N ALA A 168 8.46 -6.71 1.33
CA ALA A 168 7.72 -5.93 2.32
C ALA A 168 8.30 -6.12 3.73
N GLN A 169 8.72 -7.33 4.07
CA GLN A 169 9.32 -7.63 5.38
C GLN A 169 10.62 -6.89 5.60
N LYS A 170 11.47 -6.78 4.57
CA LYS A 170 12.70 -5.98 4.63
C LYS A 170 12.40 -4.50 4.80
N LYS A 171 11.43 -3.99 4.05
CA LYS A 171 11.02 -2.59 4.11
C LYS A 171 10.48 -2.21 5.49
N GLY A 172 9.79 -3.13 6.17
CA GLY A 172 9.23 -2.94 7.51
C GLY A 172 10.09 -3.47 8.65
N ALA A 173 11.33 -3.88 8.40
CA ALA A 173 12.18 -4.53 9.41
C ALA A 173 12.49 -3.64 10.63
N PHE A 174 12.45 -2.32 10.46
CA PHE A 174 12.74 -1.34 11.54
C PHE A 174 11.58 -1.12 12.51
N ILE A 175 10.37 -1.61 12.20
CA ILE A 175 9.16 -1.31 12.97
C ILE A 175 9.25 -1.88 14.38
N ASP A 176 8.99 -1.05 15.38
CA ASP A 176 9.00 -1.44 16.80
C ASP A 176 7.76 -2.28 17.13
N ARG A 177 7.97 -3.56 17.39
CA ARG A 177 6.91 -4.53 17.71
C ARG A 177 6.31 -4.34 19.11
N ASN A 178 6.92 -3.49 19.94
CA ASN A 178 6.34 -3.10 21.23
C ASN A 178 5.32 -1.97 21.07
N LYS A 179 5.39 -1.21 19.99
CA LYS A 179 4.46 -0.12 19.69
C LYS A 179 3.33 -0.54 18.74
N HIS A 180 3.60 -1.52 17.87
CA HIS A 180 2.73 -1.90 16.76
C HIS A 180 2.64 -3.42 16.65
N LEU A 181 1.60 -3.90 15.97
CA LEU A 181 1.54 -5.30 15.55
C LEU A 181 2.12 -5.43 14.15
N VAL A 182 3.04 -6.37 13.97
CA VAL A 182 3.57 -6.73 12.65
C VAL A 182 3.12 -8.14 12.30
N LEU A 183 2.36 -8.27 11.21
CA LEU A 183 1.91 -9.55 10.69
C LEU A 183 2.68 -9.83 9.39
N ALA A 184 3.40 -10.93 9.35
CA ALA A 184 4.24 -11.30 8.22
C ALA A 184 3.90 -12.70 7.73
N SER A 185 3.88 -12.90 6.43
CA SER A 185 3.70 -14.20 5.78
C SER A 185 4.26 -14.17 4.37
N ALA A 186 4.19 -15.33 3.69
CA ALA A 186 4.45 -15.39 2.25
C ALA A 186 3.52 -14.43 1.49
N HIS A 187 3.93 -14.03 0.29
CA HIS A 187 3.17 -13.14 -0.58
C HIS A 187 1.92 -13.86 -1.15
N PRO A 188 0.81 -13.14 -1.40
CA PRO A 188 -0.41 -13.73 -1.98
C PRO A 188 -0.29 -14.15 -3.46
N SER A 189 0.82 -13.86 -4.13
CA SER A 189 1.06 -14.33 -5.50
C SER A 189 0.86 -15.86 -5.60
N PRO A 190 0.30 -16.38 -6.72
CA PRO A 190 0.21 -17.83 -6.94
C PRO A 190 1.53 -18.58 -6.79
N LEU A 191 2.66 -17.88 -7.00
CA LEU A 191 3.99 -18.48 -6.85
C LEU A 191 4.35 -18.81 -5.40
N SER A 192 3.71 -18.19 -4.42
CA SER A 192 4.07 -18.30 -3.00
C SER A 192 2.89 -18.47 -2.05
N ALA A 193 1.66 -18.29 -2.50
CA ALA A 193 0.49 -18.26 -1.61
C ALA A 193 0.33 -19.53 -0.77
N TYR A 194 0.66 -20.70 -1.33
CA TYR A 194 0.60 -21.97 -0.61
C TYR A 194 1.75 -22.19 0.37
N ASN A 195 2.73 -21.29 0.37
CA ASN A 195 3.89 -21.36 1.27
C ASN A 195 3.69 -20.54 2.54
N GLY A 196 2.44 -20.27 2.93
CA GLY A 196 2.14 -19.61 4.19
C GLY A 196 1.23 -18.38 4.11
N PHE A 197 0.83 -17.92 2.92
CA PHE A 197 -0.18 -16.87 2.82
C PHE A 197 -1.56 -17.42 3.19
N PHE A 198 -2.00 -18.49 2.53
CA PHE A 198 -3.27 -19.13 2.87
C PHE A 198 -3.19 -19.70 4.29
N GLY A 199 -4.18 -19.35 5.11
CA GLY A 199 -4.22 -19.73 6.52
C GLY A 199 -3.50 -18.77 7.45
N ASN A 200 -2.98 -17.62 6.95
CA ASN A 200 -2.30 -16.65 7.81
C ASN A 200 -3.24 -15.92 8.76
N LYS A 201 -4.54 -15.84 8.44
CA LYS A 201 -5.58 -15.21 9.26
C LYS A 201 -5.28 -13.76 9.63
N HIS A 202 -4.57 -13.05 8.76
CA HIS A 202 -4.15 -11.69 9.04
C HIS A 202 -5.33 -10.73 9.21
N PHE A 203 -6.47 -11.02 8.58
CA PHE A 203 -7.65 -10.14 8.63
C PHE A 203 -8.37 -10.22 9.97
N SER A 204 -8.60 -11.41 10.50
CA SER A 204 -9.17 -11.58 11.86
C SER A 204 -8.18 -11.14 12.93
N ARG A 205 -6.89 -11.46 12.77
CA ARG A 205 -5.85 -11.06 13.71
C ARG A 205 -5.71 -9.54 13.79
N THR A 206 -5.82 -8.85 12.65
CA THR A 206 -5.85 -7.38 12.61
C THR A 206 -7.01 -6.85 13.42
N ASN A 207 -8.21 -7.37 13.21
CA ASN A 207 -9.42 -6.90 13.89
C ASN A 207 -9.38 -7.16 15.39
N GLU A 208 -8.87 -8.31 15.81
CA GLU A 208 -8.66 -8.61 17.23
C GLU A 208 -7.74 -7.59 17.91
N TYR A 209 -6.64 -7.26 17.25
CA TYR A 209 -5.69 -6.26 17.76
C TYR A 209 -6.32 -4.86 17.83
N LEU A 210 -7.02 -4.45 16.79
CA LEU A 210 -7.68 -3.14 16.75
C LEU A 210 -8.69 -3.02 17.88
N GLN A 211 -9.54 -4.03 18.07
CA GLN A 211 -10.55 -4.03 19.13
C GLN A 211 -9.91 -4.02 20.52
N ALA A 212 -8.82 -4.76 20.72
CA ALA A 212 -8.09 -4.78 21.99
C ALA A 212 -7.48 -3.42 22.35
N HIS A 213 -7.30 -2.54 21.35
CA HIS A 213 -6.76 -1.19 21.53
C HIS A 213 -7.82 -0.09 21.35
N GLY A 214 -9.10 -0.45 21.45
CA GLY A 214 -10.20 0.51 21.42
C GLY A 214 -10.49 1.11 20.04
N GLN A 215 -10.02 0.44 18.96
CA GLN A 215 -10.24 0.89 17.60
C GLN A 215 -11.33 0.05 16.92
N THR A 216 -12.06 0.67 16.01
CA THR A 216 -13.09 -0.01 15.22
C THR A 216 -12.42 -1.02 14.27
N PRO A 217 -12.92 -2.27 14.20
CA PRO A 217 -12.39 -3.25 13.25
C PRO A 217 -12.63 -2.84 11.80
N ILE A 218 -11.88 -3.45 10.89
CA ILE A 218 -12.03 -3.21 9.45
C ILE A 218 -13.08 -4.19 8.90
N GLU A 219 -13.97 -3.68 8.08
CA GLU A 219 -14.87 -4.49 7.26
C GLU A 219 -14.12 -4.83 5.95
N TRP A 220 -13.52 -5.98 5.96
CA TRP A 220 -12.70 -6.43 4.83
C TRP A 220 -13.57 -6.87 3.60
#